data_9198ac071a0c465b560163e4d5909058
#
_entry.id   9198ac071a0c465b560163e4d5909058
#
_cell.length_a   1.000
_cell.length_b   1.000
_cell.length_c   1.000
_cell.angle_alpha   90.00
_cell.angle_beta   90.00
_cell.angle_gamma   90.00
#
_symmetry.space_group_name_H-M   'P 1'
#
loop_
_entity.id
_entity.type
_entity.pdbx_description
1 polymer ?
#
loop_
_entity_poly.entity_id
_entity_poly.type
_entity_poly.pdbx_seq_one_letter_code
_entity_poly.pdbx_strand_id
1 'polypeptide(L)'
;GNLLDDVELIDVLNNTKQTAQDVNEKLATAADTNVKITEACEEYRPVAHRATLMYFLIAEFATCDVMYQTSLGQFNQLYELAIDNADKAAMPAKRITNIIEHMTYSIYLYIQRGLFERHKLTFALMLTNKIQVSAKALSLDLVNLFLKGGGSLDIKSVKKKPKDWIPDKCWLDVVALSQHGSFSDIVESLTVNDKLWRQWYDKEAPEEARVPDFEDRVDAFERMCIVKALREDRTMVAAQTYIAKAIGERFVESVPLNMETTWAESTPYVPLICLLSPGADPTKLIEELAKRKKIGTLGVSMGQGQE
;
A
#
# COMPACT_ATOMS: atom_id res chain seq x y z
N GLY A 1 57.64 -40.91 -37.94
CA GLY A 1 57.40 -41.00 -36.50
C GLY A 1 55.94 -41.30 -36.28
N ASN A 2 55.69 -42.30 -35.49
CA ASN A 2 54.35 -42.70 -35.12
C ASN A 2 53.81 -41.67 -34.09
N LEU A 3 52.75 -41.00 -34.38
CA LEU A 3 52.10 -39.99 -33.52
C LEU A 3 51.72 -40.56 -32.11
N LEU A 4 51.70 -41.89 -32.01
CA LEU A 4 51.42 -42.60 -30.75
C LEU A 4 52.65 -42.80 -29.82
N ASP A 5 53.85 -42.46 -30.30
CA ASP A 5 55.10 -42.56 -29.54
C ASP A 5 55.56 -41.22 -28.98
N ASP A 6 54.80 -40.16 -29.24
CA ASP A 6 55.08 -38.81 -28.70
C ASP A 6 54.47 -38.65 -27.31
N VAL A 7 55.29 -38.80 -26.32
CA VAL A 7 54.90 -38.72 -24.88
C VAL A 7 54.33 -37.37 -24.54
N GLU A 8 54.85 -36.31 -25.13
CA GLU A 8 54.38 -34.94 -24.87
C GLU A 8 52.92 -34.73 -25.42
N LEU A 9 52.63 -35.27 -26.60
CA LEU A 9 51.28 -35.25 -27.16
C LEU A 9 50.27 -36.07 -26.36
N ILE A 10 50.69 -37.22 -25.84
CA ILE A 10 49.85 -38.07 -24.99
C ILE A 10 49.52 -37.35 -23.67
N ASP A 11 50.49 -36.71 -23.04
CA ASP A 11 50.29 -35.92 -21.79
C ASP A 11 49.35 -34.71 -22.03
N VAL A 12 49.49 -33.99 -23.15
CA VAL A 12 48.58 -32.90 -23.53
C VAL A 12 47.18 -33.42 -23.76
N LEU A 13 46.99 -34.58 -24.43
CA LEU A 13 45.70 -35.17 -24.64
C LEU A 13 45.05 -35.61 -23.36
N ASN A 14 45.81 -36.25 -22.43
CA ASN A 14 45.30 -36.65 -21.13
C ASN A 14 44.90 -35.44 -20.27
N ASN A 15 45.71 -34.37 -20.23
CA ASN A 15 45.39 -33.16 -19.53
C ASN A 15 44.15 -32.47 -20.15
N THR A 16 44.03 -32.46 -21.46
CA THR A 16 42.84 -31.90 -22.15
C THR A 16 41.58 -32.71 -21.82
N LYS A 17 41.71 -34.05 -21.82
CA LYS A 17 40.57 -34.94 -21.43
C LYS A 17 40.18 -34.70 -19.97
N GLN A 18 41.14 -34.60 -19.07
CA GLN A 18 40.87 -34.35 -17.64
C GLN A 18 40.18 -32.96 -17.48
N THR A 19 40.72 -31.93 -18.13
CA THR A 19 40.14 -30.59 -18.10
C THR A 19 38.71 -30.59 -18.67
N ALA A 20 38.47 -31.33 -19.75
CA ALA A 20 37.14 -31.44 -20.33
C ALA A 20 36.16 -32.16 -19.40
N GLN A 21 36.59 -33.18 -18.67
CA GLN A 21 35.79 -33.85 -17.66
C GLN A 21 35.44 -32.89 -16.49
N ASP A 22 36.47 -32.20 -15.94
CA ASP A 22 36.27 -31.24 -14.85
C ASP A 22 35.31 -30.09 -15.26
N VAL A 23 35.40 -29.61 -16.50
CA VAL A 23 34.49 -28.59 -17.05
C VAL A 23 33.08 -29.15 -17.15
N ASN A 24 32.89 -30.38 -17.65
CA ASN A 24 31.58 -30.98 -17.76
C ASN A 24 30.93 -31.23 -16.38
N GLU A 25 31.70 -31.65 -15.36
CA GLU A 25 31.19 -31.81 -14.00
C GLU A 25 30.78 -30.45 -13.39
N LYS A 26 31.58 -29.41 -13.60
CA LYS A 26 31.25 -28.05 -13.16
C LYS A 26 30.02 -27.51 -13.87
N LEU A 27 29.87 -27.78 -15.16
CA LEU A 27 28.67 -27.39 -15.92
C LEU A 27 27.41 -28.09 -15.42
N ALA A 28 27.51 -29.40 -15.14
CA ALA A 28 26.40 -30.17 -14.59
C ALA A 28 26.00 -29.64 -13.20
N THR A 29 26.99 -29.37 -12.33
CA THR A 29 26.75 -28.80 -11.00
C THR A 29 26.15 -27.40 -11.09
N ALA A 30 26.62 -26.57 -12.03
CA ALA A 30 26.08 -25.24 -12.26
C ALA A 30 24.64 -25.29 -12.77
N ALA A 31 24.32 -26.22 -13.67
CA ALA A 31 22.97 -26.42 -14.17
C ALA A 31 22.01 -26.83 -13.05
N ASP A 32 22.40 -27.80 -12.18
CA ASP A 32 21.59 -28.21 -11.04
C ASP A 32 21.40 -27.06 -10.02
N THR A 33 22.45 -26.28 -9.78
CA THR A 33 22.39 -25.09 -8.92
C THR A 33 21.46 -24.04 -9.49
N ASN A 34 21.49 -23.79 -10.80
CA ASN A 34 20.59 -22.87 -11.46
C ASN A 34 19.11 -23.28 -11.33
N VAL A 35 18.80 -24.57 -11.45
CA VAL A 35 17.45 -25.07 -11.22
C VAL A 35 17.00 -24.76 -9.81
N LYS A 36 17.82 -25.08 -8.79
CA LYS A 36 17.50 -24.81 -7.38
C LYS A 36 17.33 -23.31 -7.09
N ILE A 37 18.16 -22.46 -7.70
CA ILE A 37 18.03 -21.01 -7.58
C ILE A 37 16.71 -20.54 -8.22
N THR A 38 16.36 -21.04 -9.38
CA THR A 38 15.12 -20.68 -10.08
C THR A 38 13.90 -21.08 -9.26
N GLU A 39 13.88 -22.30 -8.71
CA GLU A 39 12.82 -22.78 -7.83
C GLU A 39 12.69 -21.90 -6.58
N ALA A 40 13.81 -21.57 -5.92
CA ALA A 40 13.83 -20.67 -4.77
C ALA A 40 13.34 -19.27 -5.13
N CYS A 41 13.71 -18.72 -6.30
CA CYS A 41 13.21 -17.42 -6.78
C CYS A 41 11.69 -17.43 -6.99
N GLU A 42 11.14 -18.53 -7.51
CA GLU A 42 9.68 -18.65 -7.68
C GLU A 42 8.93 -18.65 -6.34
N GLU A 43 9.48 -19.26 -5.30
CA GLU A 43 8.90 -19.20 -3.95
C GLU A 43 8.80 -17.75 -3.42
N TYR A 44 9.79 -16.90 -3.74
CA TYR A 44 9.82 -15.49 -3.32
C TYR A 44 9.05 -14.53 -4.26
N ARG A 45 8.45 -15.01 -5.34
CA ARG A 45 7.62 -14.20 -6.25
C ARG A 45 6.54 -13.36 -5.55
N PRO A 46 5.85 -13.82 -4.48
CA PRO A 46 4.88 -13.00 -3.75
C PRO A 46 5.48 -11.73 -3.12
N VAL A 47 6.74 -11.76 -2.71
CA VAL A 47 7.46 -10.58 -2.17
C VAL A 47 7.63 -9.54 -3.27
N ALA A 48 8.14 -9.95 -4.44
CA ALA A 48 8.31 -9.08 -5.59
C ALA A 48 6.97 -8.50 -6.09
N HIS A 49 5.93 -9.32 -6.09
CA HIS A 49 4.58 -8.87 -6.45
C HIS A 49 4.06 -7.78 -5.50
N ARG A 50 4.22 -7.96 -4.19
CA ARG A 50 3.84 -6.94 -3.20
C ARG A 50 4.65 -5.65 -3.37
N ALA A 51 5.96 -5.75 -3.59
CA ALA A 51 6.82 -4.60 -3.86
C ALA A 51 6.39 -3.84 -5.12
N THR A 52 6.11 -4.55 -6.20
CA THR A 52 5.62 -3.98 -7.46
C THR A 52 4.30 -3.22 -7.26
N LEU A 53 3.35 -3.81 -6.54
CA LEU A 53 2.08 -3.19 -6.21
C LEU A 53 2.29 -1.88 -5.44
N MET A 54 3.17 -1.88 -4.45
CA MET A 54 3.47 -0.69 -3.65
C MET A 54 4.17 0.39 -4.48
N TYR A 55 5.15 0.02 -5.31
CA TYR A 55 5.83 0.97 -6.18
C TYR A 55 4.86 1.70 -7.12
N PHE A 56 4.00 0.95 -7.82
CA PHE A 56 3.04 1.57 -8.73
C PHE A 56 2.01 2.43 -8.00
N LEU A 57 1.57 2.03 -6.81
CA LEU A 57 0.69 2.88 -5.99
C LEU A 57 1.37 4.20 -5.64
N ILE A 58 2.63 4.18 -5.19
CA ILE A 58 3.38 5.37 -4.82
C ILE A 58 3.60 6.27 -6.05
N ALA A 59 3.96 5.67 -7.18
CA ALA A 59 4.13 6.40 -8.44
C ALA A 59 2.83 7.06 -8.93
N GLU A 60 1.69 6.34 -8.83
CA GLU A 60 0.38 6.90 -9.13
C GLU A 60 0.02 8.06 -8.19
N PHE A 61 0.44 8.01 -6.93
CA PHE A 61 0.13 9.03 -5.94
C PHE A 61 0.76 10.39 -6.24
N ALA A 62 1.81 10.42 -7.07
CA ALA A 62 2.38 11.66 -7.62
C ALA A 62 1.37 12.48 -8.44
N THR A 63 0.28 11.88 -8.92
CA THR A 63 -0.81 12.60 -9.60
C THR A 63 -1.69 13.41 -8.63
N CYS A 64 -1.69 13.07 -7.35
CA CYS A 64 -2.45 13.80 -6.31
C CYS A 64 -1.77 15.12 -5.94
N ASP A 65 -0.44 15.14 -5.91
CA ASP A 65 0.34 16.33 -5.62
C ASP A 65 1.75 16.20 -6.23
N VAL A 66 2.25 17.26 -6.84
CA VAL A 66 3.57 17.29 -7.48
C VAL A 66 4.73 17.05 -6.50
N MET A 67 4.48 17.22 -5.20
CA MET A 67 5.48 16.96 -4.15
C MET A 67 5.73 15.47 -3.89
N TYR A 68 4.84 14.58 -4.34
CA TYR A 68 4.94 13.14 -4.09
C TYR A 68 5.77 12.42 -5.15
N GLN A 69 7.01 12.85 -5.32
CA GLN A 69 7.93 12.27 -6.28
C GLN A 69 8.68 11.09 -5.66
N THR A 70 8.74 9.97 -6.37
CA THR A 70 9.52 8.79 -5.95
C THR A 70 10.27 8.23 -7.15
N SER A 71 11.56 7.98 -6.99
CA SER A 71 12.36 7.29 -8.01
C SER A 71 12.40 5.79 -7.76
N LEU A 72 12.53 5.01 -8.83
CA LEU A 72 12.73 3.56 -8.71
C LEU A 72 13.99 3.21 -7.90
N GLY A 73 15.06 3.99 -8.04
CA GLY A 73 16.30 3.78 -7.28
C GLY A 73 16.09 3.93 -5.77
N GLN A 74 15.36 4.97 -5.35
CA GLN A 74 15.00 5.17 -3.94
C GLN A 74 14.09 4.05 -3.42
N PHE A 75 13.09 3.64 -4.22
CA PHE A 75 12.22 2.53 -3.83
C PHE A 75 12.99 1.23 -3.66
N ASN A 76 13.94 0.92 -4.56
CA ASN A 76 14.79 -0.27 -4.43
C ASN A 76 15.61 -0.27 -3.14
N GLN A 77 16.17 0.88 -2.72
CA GLN A 77 16.86 0.99 -1.44
C GLN A 77 15.95 0.68 -0.25
N LEU A 78 14.70 1.21 -0.26
CA LEU A 78 13.71 0.89 0.78
C LEU A 78 13.33 -0.58 0.77
N TYR A 79 13.21 -1.18 -0.40
CA TYR A 79 12.91 -2.59 -0.58
C TYR A 79 14.01 -3.49 -0.01
N GLU A 80 15.27 -3.22 -0.35
CA GLU A 80 16.44 -3.95 0.16
C GLU A 80 16.52 -3.85 1.68
N LEU A 81 16.43 -2.63 2.24
CA LEU A 81 16.40 -2.41 3.68
C LEU A 81 15.27 -3.17 4.39
N ALA A 82 14.11 -3.23 3.77
CA ALA A 82 12.97 -3.96 4.33
C ALA A 82 13.20 -5.47 4.35
N ILE A 83 13.85 -6.03 3.34
CA ILE A 83 14.22 -7.46 3.31
C ILE A 83 15.26 -7.78 4.38
N ASP A 84 16.28 -6.92 4.54
CA ASP A 84 17.36 -7.13 5.48
C ASP A 84 16.88 -7.07 6.94
N ASN A 85 15.98 -6.12 7.23
CA ASN A 85 15.44 -5.88 8.57
C ASN A 85 14.27 -6.80 8.95
N ALA A 86 13.65 -7.50 7.99
CA ALA A 86 12.58 -8.44 8.30
C ALA A 86 13.07 -9.64 9.12
N ASP A 87 12.22 -10.14 10.01
CA ASP A 87 12.52 -11.29 10.87
C ASP A 87 12.93 -12.52 10.04
N LYS A 88 14.09 -13.07 10.36
CA LYS A 88 14.61 -14.28 9.72
C LYS A 88 13.81 -15.50 10.17
N ALA A 89 13.59 -16.45 9.27
CA ALA A 89 12.94 -17.72 9.57
C ALA A 89 13.57 -18.85 8.74
N ALA A 90 13.65 -20.03 9.33
CA ALA A 90 14.20 -21.22 8.66
C ALA A 90 13.26 -21.76 7.57
N MET A 91 11.93 -21.61 7.76
CA MET A 91 10.92 -22.03 6.79
C MET A 91 10.69 -20.91 5.75
N PRO A 92 10.84 -21.19 4.44
CA PRO A 92 10.66 -20.19 3.39
C PRO A 92 9.29 -19.47 3.46
N ALA A 93 8.20 -20.19 3.64
CA ALA A 93 6.87 -19.63 3.76
C ALA A 93 6.76 -18.60 4.90
N LYS A 94 7.33 -18.89 6.07
CA LYS A 94 7.35 -17.95 7.20
C LYS A 94 8.24 -16.75 6.90
N ARG A 95 9.41 -16.96 6.27
CA ARG A 95 10.30 -15.88 5.87
C ARG A 95 9.63 -14.94 4.87
N ILE A 96 8.92 -15.47 3.88
CA ILE A 96 8.16 -14.70 2.89
C ILE A 96 7.08 -13.84 3.58
N THR A 97 6.32 -14.42 4.50
CA THR A 97 5.31 -13.69 5.28
C THR A 97 5.93 -12.55 6.07
N ASN A 98 7.01 -12.82 6.81
CA ASN A 98 7.72 -11.80 7.60
C ASN A 98 8.22 -10.65 6.71
N ILE A 99 8.79 -10.96 5.53
CA ILE A 99 9.25 -9.93 4.59
C ILE A 99 8.09 -9.09 4.09
N ILE A 100 6.98 -9.72 3.65
CA ILE A 100 5.82 -9.01 3.12
C ILE A 100 5.21 -8.09 4.17
N GLU A 101 5.03 -8.56 5.40
CA GLU A 101 4.46 -7.77 6.50
C GLU A 101 5.37 -6.59 6.87
N HIS A 102 6.67 -6.86 7.06
CA HIS A 102 7.63 -5.83 7.43
C HIS A 102 7.80 -4.79 6.32
N MET A 103 7.98 -5.23 5.07
CA MET A 103 8.12 -4.37 3.90
C MET A 103 6.89 -3.47 3.70
N THR A 104 5.68 -4.07 3.77
CA THR A 104 4.45 -3.31 3.59
C THR A 104 4.34 -2.20 4.61
N TYR A 105 4.63 -2.47 5.89
CA TYR A 105 4.51 -1.48 6.94
C TYR A 105 5.65 -0.46 6.94
N SER A 106 6.90 -0.88 6.77
CA SER A 106 8.06 0.03 6.79
C SER A 106 8.03 1.03 5.62
N ILE A 107 7.70 0.57 4.40
CA ILE A 107 7.55 1.46 3.24
C ILE A 107 6.32 2.36 3.41
N TYR A 108 5.21 1.83 3.95
CA TYR A 108 4.03 2.63 4.26
C TYR A 108 4.38 3.80 5.21
N LEU A 109 5.09 3.52 6.31
CA LEU A 109 5.52 4.54 7.26
C LEU A 109 6.44 5.58 6.62
N TYR A 110 7.38 5.12 5.80
CA TYR A 110 8.30 6.02 5.10
C TYR A 110 7.56 7.00 4.19
N ILE A 111 6.62 6.51 3.40
CA ILE A 111 5.82 7.35 2.49
C ILE A 111 4.88 8.27 3.28
N GLN A 112 4.18 7.73 4.28
CA GLN A 112 3.17 8.46 5.04
C GLN A 112 3.71 9.72 5.73
N ARG A 113 4.95 9.71 6.22
CA ARG A 113 5.56 10.89 6.83
C ARG A 113 5.85 12.01 5.82
N GLY A 114 5.94 11.70 4.52
CA GLY A 114 6.08 12.67 3.42
C GLY A 114 4.75 13.17 2.85
N LEU A 115 3.61 12.66 3.31
CA LEU A 115 2.29 13.05 2.83
C LEU A 115 1.67 14.15 3.70
N PHE A 116 0.92 15.05 3.06
CA PHE A 116 0.02 15.96 3.77
C PHE A 116 -1.04 15.18 4.55
N GLU A 117 -1.43 15.69 5.72
CA GLU A 117 -2.37 15.02 6.62
C GLU A 117 -3.66 14.57 5.91
N ARG A 118 -4.23 15.45 5.06
CA ARG A 118 -5.43 15.17 4.26
C ARG A 118 -5.31 13.97 3.32
N HIS A 119 -4.10 13.58 2.93
CA HIS A 119 -3.85 12.50 1.96
C HIS A 119 -3.46 11.18 2.61
N LYS A 120 -3.13 11.18 3.91
CA LYS A 120 -2.64 9.98 4.62
C LYS A 120 -3.66 8.83 4.61
N LEU A 121 -4.92 9.14 4.95
CA LEU A 121 -5.98 8.13 4.95
C LEU A 121 -6.31 7.65 3.54
N THR A 122 -6.28 8.55 2.55
CA THR A 122 -6.49 8.18 1.15
C THR A 122 -5.41 7.20 0.67
N PHE A 123 -4.14 7.47 1.01
CA PHE A 123 -3.05 6.56 0.68
C PHE A 123 -3.23 5.18 1.34
N ALA A 124 -3.58 5.15 2.64
CA ALA A 124 -3.86 3.90 3.36
C ALA A 124 -5.02 3.11 2.73
N LEU A 125 -6.10 3.79 2.34
CA LEU A 125 -7.25 3.19 1.67
C LEU A 125 -6.87 2.61 0.30
N MET A 126 -6.12 3.37 -0.51
CA MET A 126 -5.65 2.89 -1.82
C MET A 126 -4.73 1.69 -1.69
N LEU A 127 -3.82 1.70 -0.71
CA LEU A 127 -2.94 0.57 -0.42
C LEU A 127 -3.77 -0.67 -0.04
N THR A 128 -4.72 -0.51 0.87
CA THR A 128 -5.62 -1.60 1.29
C THR A 128 -6.38 -2.17 0.11
N ASN A 129 -7.00 -1.32 -0.70
CA ASN A 129 -7.76 -1.76 -1.87
C ASN A 129 -6.90 -2.51 -2.88
N LYS A 130 -5.69 -2.00 -3.20
CA LYS A 130 -4.77 -2.71 -4.11
C LYS A 130 -4.34 -4.07 -3.56
N ILE A 131 -4.10 -4.18 -2.26
CA ILE A 131 -3.78 -5.46 -1.59
C ILE A 131 -4.96 -6.43 -1.69
N GLN A 132 -6.17 -5.98 -1.35
CA GLN A 132 -7.38 -6.83 -1.35
C GLN A 132 -7.78 -7.27 -2.77
N VAL A 133 -7.67 -6.37 -3.75
CA VAL A 133 -7.90 -6.71 -5.18
C VAL A 133 -6.87 -7.71 -5.67
N SER A 134 -5.60 -7.53 -5.34
CA SER A 134 -4.52 -8.47 -5.69
C SER A 134 -4.75 -9.86 -5.07
N ALA A 135 -5.27 -9.90 -3.84
CA ALA A 135 -5.63 -11.14 -3.15
C ALA A 135 -6.96 -11.74 -3.66
N LYS A 136 -7.65 -11.10 -4.62
CA LYS A 136 -8.99 -11.46 -5.11
C LYS A 136 -10.07 -11.47 -4.02
N ALA A 137 -9.84 -10.79 -2.92
CA ALA A 137 -10.80 -10.62 -1.83
C ALA A 137 -11.75 -9.43 -2.07
N LEU A 138 -11.39 -8.52 -2.97
CA LEU A 138 -12.18 -7.35 -3.35
C LEU A 138 -12.26 -7.24 -4.88
N SER A 139 -13.45 -6.97 -5.41
CA SER A 139 -13.67 -6.74 -6.83
C SER A 139 -13.23 -5.33 -7.22
N LEU A 140 -12.50 -5.21 -8.34
CA LEU A 140 -12.13 -3.92 -8.91
C LEU A 140 -13.36 -3.12 -9.35
N ASP A 141 -14.42 -3.78 -9.81
CA ASP A 141 -15.68 -3.13 -10.21
C ASP A 141 -16.34 -2.45 -9.02
N LEU A 142 -16.32 -3.08 -7.84
CA LEU A 142 -16.86 -2.50 -6.62
C LEU A 142 -16.01 -1.30 -6.14
N VAL A 143 -14.68 -1.36 -6.27
CA VAL A 143 -13.81 -0.21 -5.98
C VAL A 143 -14.14 0.94 -6.92
N ASN A 144 -14.29 0.69 -8.22
CA ASN A 144 -14.65 1.69 -9.19
C ASN A 144 -16.03 2.30 -8.90
N LEU A 145 -17.00 1.48 -8.51
CA LEU A 145 -18.33 1.94 -8.10
C LEU A 145 -18.25 2.83 -6.85
N PHE A 146 -17.46 2.42 -5.84
CA PHE A 146 -17.22 3.24 -4.66
C PHE A 146 -16.62 4.61 -5.03
N LEU A 147 -15.67 4.68 -5.94
CA LEU A 147 -15.03 5.93 -6.34
C LEU A 147 -15.97 6.83 -7.16
N LYS A 148 -16.69 6.26 -8.12
CA LYS A 148 -17.56 7.01 -9.03
C LYS A 148 -18.90 7.40 -8.39
N GLY A 149 -19.47 6.54 -7.55
CA GLY A 149 -20.82 6.74 -6.99
C GLY A 149 -21.88 6.92 -8.07
N GLY A 150 -22.92 7.64 -7.73
CA GLY A 150 -24.02 8.02 -8.64
C GLY A 150 -23.79 9.29 -9.46
N GLY A 151 -22.56 9.87 -9.45
CA GLY A 151 -22.28 11.17 -10.05
C GLY A 151 -22.49 11.27 -11.58
N SER A 152 -22.56 10.13 -12.28
CA SER A 152 -22.89 10.08 -13.72
C SER A 152 -24.39 9.88 -14.01
N LEU A 153 -25.21 9.68 -12.99
CA LEU A 153 -26.65 9.44 -13.15
C LEU A 153 -27.43 10.76 -13.13
N ASP A 154 -28.43 10.88 -14.03
CA ASP A 154 -29.38 11.99 -13.98
C ASP A 154 -30.58 11.61 -13.11
N ILE A 155 -30.90 12.46 -12.14
CA ILE A 155 -32.05 12.29 -11.23
C ILE A 155 -33.36 12.11 -11.95
N LYS A 156 -33.47 12.67 -13.17
CA LYS A 156 -34.69 12.57 -14.02
C LYS A 156 -34.78 11.20 -14.69
N SER A 157 -33.67 10.49 -14.87
CA SER A 157 -33.63 9.19 -15.55
C SER A 157 -33.76 8.00 -14.59
N VAL A 158 -33.67 8.22 -13.29
CA VAL A 158 -33.76 7.16 -12.28
C VAL A 158 -35.17 7.11 -11.64
N LYS A 159 -35.51 5.98 -11.04
CA LYS A 159 -36.78 5.89 -10.27
C LYS A 159 -36.82 6.96 -9.19
N LYS A 160 -38.03 7.50 -8.97
CA LYS A 160 -38.26 8.47 -7.89
C LYS A 160 -37.86 7.84 -6.54
N LYS A 161 -37.20 8.64 -5.70
CA LYS A 161 -36.82 8.20 -4.33
C LYS A 161 -38.08 7.81 -3.53
N PRO A 162 -38.00 6.73 -2.74
CA PRO A 162 -39.15 6.21 -2.02
C PRO A 162 -39.58 7.12 -0.88
N LYS A 163 -38.68 7.91 -0.33
CA LYS A 163 -38.90 8.75 0.86
C LYS A 163 -38.19 10.11 0.75
N ASP A 164 -38.82 11.13 1.29
CA ASP A 164 -38.33 12.52 1.19
C ASP A 164 -37.11 12.79 2.09
N TRP A 165 -36.88 11.98 3.12
CA TRP A 165 -35.73 12.13 4.01
C TRP A 165 -34.39 11.75 3.33
N ILE A 166 -34.43 11.02 2.21
CA ILE A 166 -33.23 10.65 1.47
C ILE A 166 -32.86 11.84 0.55
N PRO A 167 -31.67 12.47 0.72
CA PRO A 167 -31.18 13.50 -0.18
C PRO A 167 -31.05 12.98 -1.61
N ASP A 168 -31.24 13.84 -2.61
CA ASP A 168 -31.18 13.43 -4.02
C ASP A 168 -29.81 12.85 -4.41
N LYS A 169 -28.70 13.42 -3.90
CA LYS A 169 -27.35 12.90 -4.09
C LYS A 169 -27.21 11.48 -3.54
N CYS A 170 -27.65 11.27 -2.31
CA CYS A 170 -27.62 9.95 -1.68
C CYS A 170 -28.47 8.94 -2.46
N TRP A 171 -29.60 9.37 -2.99
CA TRP A 171 -30.45 8.51 -3.81
C TRP A 171 -29.73 8.05 -5.09
N LEU A 172 -29.03 8.94 -5.78
CA LEU A 172 -28.24 8.58 -6.95
C LEU A 172 -27.14 7.58 -6.61
N ASP A 173 -26.46 7.77 -5.48
CA ASP A 173 -25.44 6.83 -5.00
C ASP A 173 -26.02 5.46 -4.64
N VAL A 174 -27.20 5.41 -4.01
CA VAL A 174 -27.94 4.16 -3.71
C VAL A 174 -28.34 3.44 -5.00
N VAL A 175 -28.86 4.20 -6.00
CA VAL A 175 -29.25 3.61 -7.29
C VAL A 175 -28.01 3.06 -8.03
N ALA A 176 -26.90 3.77 -8.01
CA ALA A 176 -25.64 3.25 -8.54
C ALA A 176 -25.19 1.98 -7.82
N LEU A 177 -25.28 1.98 -6.49
CA LEU A 177 -24.91 0.83 -5.66
C LEU A 177 -25.79 -0.39 -5.96
N SER A 178 -27.09 -0.21 -6.19
CA SER A 178 -28.04 -1.29 -6.51
C SER A 178 -27.73 -2.02 -7.83
N GLN A 179 -26.88 -1.47 -8.68
CA GLN A 179 -26.42 -2.14 -9.90
C GLN A 179 -25.41 -3.25 -9.64
N HIS A 180 -24.80 -3.25 -8.45
CA HIS A 180 -23.88 -4.32 -8.02
C HIS A 180 -24.65 -5.45 -7.34
N GLY A 181 -24.30 -6.70 -7.65
CA GLY A 181 -25.05 -7.88 -7.20
C GLY A 181 -25.27 -7.98 -5.69
N SER A 182 -24.29 -7.57 -4.88
CA SER A 182 -24.41 -7.58 -3.41
C SER A 182 -25.50 -6.63 -2.88
N PHE A 183 -25.89 -5.62 -3.64
CA PHE A 183 -26.82 -4.57 -3.23
C PHE A 183 -28.08 -4.47 -4.10
N SER A 184 -28.34 -5.48 -4.92
CA SER A 184 -29.44 -5.46 -5.91
C SER A 184 -30.83 -5.17 -5.29
N ASP A 185 -31.03 -5.50 -4.03
CA ASP A 185 -32.28 -5.33 -3.27
C ASP A 185 -32.27 -4.12 -2.31
N ILE A 186 -31.21 -3.26 -2.34
CA ILE A 186 -31.10 -2.13 -1.40
C ILE A 186 -32.23 -1.10 -1.59
N VAL A 187 -32.67 -0.88 -2.82
CA VAL A 187 -33.80 0.02 -3.13
C VAL A 187 -35.12 -0.52 -2.57
N GLU A 188 -35.33 -1.83 -2.65
CA GLU A 188 -36.51 -2.48 -2.10
C GLU A 188 -36.46 -2.45 -0.57
N SER A 189 -35.31 -2.79 0.04
CA SER A 189 -35.11 -2.72 1.48
C SER A 189 -35.37 -1.33 2.05
N LEU A 190 -34.86 -0.26 1.41
CA LEU A 190 -35.15 1.13 1.79
C LEU A 190 -36.61 1.51 1.69
N THR A 191 -37.35 0.88 0.78
CA THR A 191 -38.78 1.12 0.60
C THR A 191 -39.62 0.41 1.67
N VAL A 192 -39.32 -0.87 1.92
CA VAL A 192 -40.08 -1.73 2.82
C VAL A 192 -39.74 -1.44 4.28
N ASN A 193 -38.46 -1.33 4.62
CA ASN A 193 -37.93 -1.18 5.97
C ASN A 193 -37.56 0.29 6.29
N ASP A 194 -38.29 1.25 5.75
CA ASP A 194 -38.06 2.68 5.88
C ASP A 194 -37.73 3.15 7.31
N LYS A 195 -38.48 2.69 8.31
CA LYS A 195 -38.28 3.09 9.71
C LYS A 195 -36.92 2.66 10.24
N LEU A 196 -36.46 1.44 9.92
CA LEU A 196 -35.16 0.93 10.35
C LEU A 196 -34.02 1.69 9.68
N TRP A 197 -34.14 1.94 8.38
CA TRP A 197 -33.16 2.72 7.62
C TRP A 197 -33.10 4.18 8.09
N ARG A 198 -34.24 4.79 8.41
CA ARG A 198 -34.25 6.14 8.97
C ARG A 198 -33.60 6.18 10.35
N GLN A 199 -33.85 5.22 11.23
CA GLN A 199 -33.19 5.09 12.53
C GLN A 199 -31.68 4.89 12.37
N TRP A 200 -31.25 4.10 11.38
CA TRP A 200 -29.84 3.90 11.08
C TRP A 200 -29.20 5.18 10.55
N TYR A 201 -29.86 5.85 9.63
CA TYR A 201 -29.40 7.11 9.03
C TYR A 201 -29.22 8.22 10.06
N ASP A 202 -30.10 8.32 11.04
CA ASP A 202 -30.09 9.34 12.10
C ASP A 202 -29.10 9.03 13.23
N LYS A 203 -28.42 7.88 13.22
CA LYS A 203 -27.39 7.57 14.22
C LYS A 203 -26.16 8.47 14.08
N GLU A 204 -25.53 8.75 15.21
CA GLU A 204 -24.28 9.49 15.26
C GLU A 204 -23.13 8.70 14.61
N ALA A 205 -23.07 7.38 14.84
CA ALA A 205 -22.09 6.45 14.28
C ALA A 205 -22.77 5.29 13.53
N PRO A 206 -23.32 5.54 12.32
CA PRO A 206 -23.99 4.50 11.53
C PRO A 206 -23.02 3.42 11.04
N GLU A 207 -21.73 3.73 10.87
CA GLU A 207 -20.69 2.78 10.50
C GLU A 207 -20.45 1.68 11.54
N GLU A 208 -20.76 1.93 12.81
CA GLU A 208 -20.66 0.95 13.90
C GLU A 208 -21.98 0.20 14.12
N ALA A 209 -23.07 0.73 13.59
CA ALA A 209 -24.39 0.15 13.77
C ALA A 209 -24.67 -0.96 12.77
N ARG A 210 -25.52 -1.91 13.17
CA ARG A 210 -26.03 -2.95 12.26
C ARG A 210 -26.75 -2.31 11.09
N VAL A 211 -26.36 -2.68 9.87
CA VAL A 211 -26.99 -2.20 8.63
C VAL A 211 -28.31 -2.95 8.43
N PRO A 212 -29.45 -2.28 8.30
CA PRO A 212 -30.73 -2.95 8.09
C PRO A 212 -30.66 -3.89 6.87
N ASP A 213 -31.17 -5.11 7.04
CA ASP A 213 -31.24 -6.19 6.04
C ASP A 213 -29.91 -6.65 5.42
N PHE A 214 -28.79 -5.96 5.68
CA PHE A 214 -27.50 -6.23 5.05
C PHE A 214 -26.42 -6.71 6.02
N GLU A 215 -26.64 -6.63 7.35
CA GLU A 215 -25.61 -6.89 8.35
C GLU A 215 -24.85 -8.20 8.17
N ASP A 216 -25.57 -9.28 7.88
CA ASP A 216 -25.01 -10.63 7.77
C ASP A 216 -24.54 -10.97 6.35
N ARG A 217 -24.68 -10.04 5.40
CA ARG A 217 -24.39 -10.26 3.98
C ARG A 217 -23.23 -9.42 3.45
N VAL A 218 -22.90 -8.32 4.12
CA VAL A 218 -21.90 -7.35 3.66
C VAL A 218 -20.59 -7.50 4.40
N ASP A 219 -19.51 -7.43 3.67
CA ASP A 219 -18.19 -7.32 4.24
C ASP A 219 -17.87 -5.87 4.70
N ALA A 220 -16.63 -5.65 5.17
CA ALA A 220 -16.24 -4.34 5.69
C ALA A 220 -16.19 -3.26 4.59
N PHE A 221 -15.80 -3.63 3.35
CA PHE A 221 -15.77 -2.69 2.22
C PHE A 221 -17.17 -2.38 1.72
N GLU A 222 -18.01 -3.39 1.60
CA GLU A 222 -19.41 -3.25 1.19
C GLU A 222 -20.19 -2.40 2.18
N ARG A 223 -19.94 -2.57 3.50
CA ARG A 223 -20.50 -1.70 4.55
C ARG A 223 -20.08 -0.24 4.34
N MET A 224 -18.80 0.00 4.05
CA MET A 224 -18.29 1.34 3.75
C MET A 224 -18.97 1.94 2.52
N CYS A 225 -19.29 1.14 1.50
CA CYS A 225 -20.06 1.58 0.34
C CYS A 225 -21.46 2.08 0.71
N ILE A 226 -22.18 1.36 1.60
CA ILE A 226 -23.50 1.78 2.09
C ILE A 226 -23.38 3.09 2.90
N VAL A 227 -22.39 3.18 3.79
CA VAL A 227 -22.13 4.40 4.56
C VAL A 227 -21.86 5.58 3.63
N LYS A 228 -20.99 5.42 2.63
CA LYS A 228 -20.71 6.48 1.67
C LYS A 228 -21.95 6.91 0.89
N ALA A 229 -22.80 5.96 0.47
CA ALA A 229 -24.00 6.27 -0.32
C ALA A 229 -25.05 7.07 0.48
N LEU A 230 -25.23 6.77 1.76
CA LEU A 230 -26.27 7.39 2.59
C LEU A 230 -25.73 8.46 3.56
N ARG A 231 -24.53 8.30 4.09
CA ARG A 231 -23.88 9.16 5.09
C ARG A 231 -22.45 9.47 4.70
N GLU A 232 -22.30 10.26 3.63
CA GLU A 232 -21.00 10.66 3.09
C GLU A 232 -20.09 11.32 4.15
N ASP A 233 -20.67 12.04 5.11
CA ASP A 233 -20.00 12.64 6.25
C ASP A 233 -19.23 11.64 7.13
N ARG A 234 -19.67 10.37 7.14
CA ARG A 234 -19.06 9.29 7.93
C ARG A 234 -18.10 8.40 7.14
N THR A 235 -17.91 8.68 5.86
CA THR A 235 -17.07 7.84 4.96
C THR A 235 -15.64 7.70 5.46
N MET A 236 -15.05 8.77 6.01
CA MET A 236 -13.67 8.75 6.51
C MET A 236 -13.51 7.79 7.70
N VAL A 237 -14.47 7.79 8.62
CA VAL A 237 -14.45 6.89 9.79
C VAL A 237 -14.70 5.45 9.36
N ALA A 238 -15.65 5.23 8.44
CA ALA A 238 -15.89 3.91 7.87
C ALA A 238 -14.66 3.36 7.13
N ALA A 239 -13.91 4.23 6.42
CA ALA A 239 -12.67 3.85 5.77
C ALA A 239 -11.58 3.45 6.77
N GLN A 240 -11.42 4.16 7.89
CA GLN A 240 -10.50 3.77 8.97
C GLN A 240 -10.86 2.39 9.52
N THR A 241 -12.14 2.14 9.79
CA THR A 241 -12.62 0.84 10.27
C THR A 241 -12.35 -0.27 9.27
N TYR A 242 -12.57 -0.02 7.98
CA TYR A 242 -12.26 -0.98 6.91
C TYR A 242 -10.77 -1.28 6.84
N ILE A 243 -9.91 -0.27 6.80
CA ILE A 243 -8.45 -0.44 6.75
C ILE A 243 -7.95 -1.24 7.94
N ALA A 244 -8.39 -0.88 9.17
CA ALA A 244 -8.01 -1.56 10.39
C ALA A 244 -8.36 -3.06 10.36
N LYS A 245 -9.54 -3.42 9.85
CA LYS A 245 -9.97 -4.81 9.69
C LYS A 245 -9.23 -5.55 8.59
N ALA A 246 -8.89 -4.88 7.48
CA ALA A 246 -8.34 -5.52 6.29
C ALA A 246 -6.82 -5.74 6.37
N ILE A 247 -6.06 -4.77 6.90
CA ILE A 247 -4.58 -4.80 6.92
C ILE A 247 -3.98 -4.50 8.31
N GLY A 248 -4.81 -4.12 9.29
CA GLY A 248 -4.42 -3.93 10.69
C GLY A 248 -4.54 -2.49 11.18
N GLU A 249 -4.78 -2.34 12.50
CA GLU A 249 -4.99 -1.05 13.17
C GLU A 249 -3.81 -0.09 13.01
N ARG A 250 -2.59 -0.62 13.00
CA ARG A 250 -1.35 0.16 12.84
C ARG A 250 -1.30 1.04 11.57
N PHE A 251 -2.14 0.76 10.56
CA PHE A 251 -2.20 1.55 9.32
C PHE A 251 -3.14 2.75 9.39
N VAL A 252 -3.91 2.89 10.47
CA VAL A 252 -4.79 4.03 10.72
C VAL A 252 -4.37 4.86 11.94
N GLU A 253 -3.40 4.36 12.71
CA GLU A 253 -2.85 5.09 13.84
C GLU A 253 -2.02 6.29 13.39
N SER A 254 -2.11 7.37 14.16
CA SER A 254 -1.25 8.54 13.96
C SER A 254 0.16 8.21 14.45
N VAL A 255 1.12 8.18 13.53
CA VAL A 255 2.52 7.95 13.87
C VAL A 255 3.20 9.30 14.11
N PRO A 256 3.62 9.60 15.34
CA PRO A 256 4.36 10.83 15.62
C PRO A 256 5.71 10.82 14.90
N LEU A 257 6.09 11.96 14.36
CA LEU A 257 7.38 12.14 13.72
C LEU A 257 8.50 11.93 14.77
N ASN A 258 9.35 10.95 14.56
CA ASN A 258 10.55 10.77 15.36
C ASN A 258 11.72 11.54 14.70
N MET A 259 12.03 12.70 15.25
CA MET A 259 13.07 13.58 14.71
C MET A 259 14.46 12.95 14.75
N GLU A 260 14.73 12.05 15.71
CA GLU A 260 16.04 11.39 15.84
C GLU A 260 16.27 10.36 14.72
N THR A 261 15.28 9.53 14.42
CA THR A 261 15.36 8.58 13.30
C THR A 261 15.42 9.32 11.97
N THR A 262 14.65 10.38 11.82
CA THR A 262 14.65 11.21 10.61
C THR A 262 16.01 11.88 10.40
N TRP A 263 16.62 12.41 11.46
CA TRP A 263 17.97 12.99 11.38
C TRP A 263 19.02 11.93 11.01
N ALA A 264 18.92 10.72 11.53
CA ALA A 264 19.86 9.64 11.22
C ALA A 264 19.86 9.23 9.74
N GLU A 265 18.80 9.52 9.01
CA GLU A 265 18.70 9.29 7.56
C GLU A 265 19.35 10.39 6.72
N SER A 266 19.63 11.55 7.32
CA SER A 266 20.27 12.67 6.63
C SER A 266 21.77 12.42 6.46
N THR A 267 22.29 12.91 5.34
CA THR A 267 23.74 12.92 5.05
C THR A 267 24.13 14.29 4.52
N PRO A 268 25.44 14.63 4.43
CA PRO A 268 25.87 15.88 3.82
C PRO A 268 25.36 16.11 2.39
N TYR A 269 24.93 15.06 1.71
CA TYR A 269 24.43 15.09 0.33
C TYR A 269 22.93 14.87 0.22
N VAL A 270 22.27 14.49 1.31
CA VAL A 270 20.83 14.21 1.35
C VAL A 270 20.21 15.04 2.48
N PRO A 271 19.79 16.30 2.18
CA PRO A 271 19.14 17.15 3.17
C PRO A 271 17.72 16.68 3.49
N LEU A 272 17.25 16.99 4.69
CA LEU A 272 15.86 16.81 5.08
C LEU A 272 15.06 18.06 4.70
N ILE A 273 13.92 17.86 4.04
CA ILE A 273 12.98 18.93 3.69
C ILE A 273 11.71 18.70 4.52
N CYS A 274 11.38 19.70 5.35
CA CYS A 274 10.15 19.70 6.15
C CYS A 274 9.06 20.48 5.42
N LEU A 275 7.99 19.81 5.00
CA LEU A 275 6.79 20.45 4.46
C LEU A 275 5.87 20.77 5.64
N LEU A 276 5.67 22.07 5.91
CA LEU A 276 4.96 22.52 7.08
C LEU A 276 3.50 22.87 6.75
N SER A 277 2.58 22.38 7.57
CA SER A 277 1.22 22.93 7.61
C SER A 277 1.22 24.34 8.22
N PRO A 278 0.24 25.19 7.89
CA PRO A 278 0.14 26.52 8.50
C PRO A 278 0.18 26.43 10.03
N GLY A 279 1.11 27.19 10.64
CA GLY A 279 1.29 27.25 12.09
C GLY A 279 2.19 26.14 12.68
N ALA A 280 2.67 25.19 11.89
CA ALA A 280 3.65 24.19 12.33
C ALA A 280 5.08 24.77 12.25
N ASP A 281 5.86 24.63 13.32
CA ASP A 281 7.26 25.04 13.39
C ASP A 281 8.11 23.97 14.09
N PRO A 282 8.94 23.21 13.36
CA PRO A 282 9.80 22.18 13.94
C PRO A 282 11.10 22.71 14.53
N THR A 283 11.39 24.02 14.47
CA THR A 283 12.66 24.62 14.88
C THR A 283 13.07 24.21 16.30
N LYS A 284 12.14 24.27 17.25
CA LYS A 284 12.41 23.88 18.65
C LYS A 284 12.81 22.41 18.77
N LEU A 285 12.13 21.51 18.03
CA LEU A 285 12.46 20.09 18.05
C LEU A 285 13.84 19.81 17.47
N ILE A 286 14.21 20.54 16.42
CA ILE A 286 15.53 20.44 15.77
C ILE A 286 16.62 20.93 16.73
N GLU A 287 16.41 22.08 17.38
CA GLU A 287 17.37 22.62 18.35
C GLU A 287 17.55 21.75 19.59
N GLU A 288 16.47 21.17 20.10
CA GLU A 288 16.52 20.23 21.23
C GLU A 288 17.27 18.95 20.85
N LEU A 289 17.06 18.42 19.65
CA LEU A 289 17.81 17.26 19.15
C LEU A 289 19.29 17.62 19.00
N ALA A 290 19.62 18.75 18.41
CA ALA A 290 20.99 19.22 18.23
C ALA A 290 21.72 19.37 19.57
N LYS A 291 21.06 19.94 20.59
CA LYS A 291 21.60 20.04 21.98
C LYS A 291 21.88 18.64 22.54
N ARG A 292 20.95 17.69 22.38
CA ARG A 292 21.17 16.31 22.85
C ARG A 292 22.35 15.62 22.15
N LYS A 293 22.51 15.88 20.86
CA LYS A 293 23.61 15.33 20.03
C LYS A 293 24.91 16.15 20.16
N LYS A 294 24.91 17.27 20.89
CA LYS A 294 26.06 18.21 21.04
C LYS A 294 26.54 18.77 19.70
N ILE A 295 25.61 19.08 18.79
CA ILE A 295 25.86 19.64 17.47
C ILE A 295 25.42 21.11 17.49
N GLY A 296 26.25 21.99 16.92
CA GLY A 296 25.89 23.41 16.73
C GLY A 296 24.82 23.56 15.64
N THR A 297 23.88 24.48 15.85
CA THR A 297 22.89 24.88 14.85
C THR A 297 23.11 26.30 14.39
N LEU A 298 22.94 26.52 13.09
CA LEU A 298 22.93 27.84 12.47
C LEU A 298 21.61 28.02 11.73
N GLY A 299 20.79 28.95 12.15
CA GLY A 299 19.56 29.31 11.45
C GLY A 299 19.84 30.36 10.37
N VAL A 300 19.40 30.09 9.15
CA VAL A 300 19.46 31.05 8.04
C VAL A 300 18.04 31.22 7.52
N SER A 301 17.54 32.45 7.50
CA SER A 301 16.24 32.79 6.91
C SER A 301 16.45 33.28 5.48
N MET A 302 15.78 32.63 4.52
CA MET A 302 15.82 32.99 3.10
C MET A 302 14.53 33.75 2.73
N GLY A 303 14.27 34.88 3.34
CA GLY A 303 13.17 35.79 2.99
C GLY A 303 13.50 36.69 1.78
N GLN A 304 12.46 37.24 1.12
CA GLN A 304 12.65 38.26 0.10
C GLN A 304 13.42 39.44 0.67
N GLY A 305 14.61 39.76 0.10
CA GLY A 305 15.43 40.88 0.52
C GLY A 305 16.58 40.54 1.49
N GLN A 306 16.84 39.26 1.72
CA GLN A 306 18.07 38.81 2.40
C GLN A 306 19.00 38.20 1.36
N GLU A 307 19.93 39.03 0.84
CA GLU A 307 21.10 38.59 0.09
C GLU A 307 22.25 38.21 1.04
#